data_53929a116b1a273d1a2ccce6b82b506c
#
_entry.id   53929a116b1a273d1a2ccce6b82b506c
#
_cell.length_a   1.000
_cell.length_b   1.000
_cell.length_c   1.000
_cell.angle_alpha   90.00
_cell.angle_beta   90.00
_cell.angle_gamma   90.00
#
_symmetry.space_group_name_H-M   'P 1'
#
loop_
_entity.id
_entity.type
_entity.pdbx_description
1 polymer ?
#
loop_
_entity_poly.entity_id
_entity_poly.type
_entity_poly.pdbx_seq_one_letter_code
_entity_poly.pdbx_strand_id
1 'polypeptide(L)'
;MIPTKLKKGDTIGVIAPSNYIEKDDLEYINASIALMEASGFKVKFGKYVFEDTLGYGTSPEKRAADINWAFTDGEVKAIMCVKGGEDSNTTLDYIDYEMIKKHPKIICGFSDNTSILNAIHEKTGLVTYHGPTFKSLTSWETGYAYKQFIKTFAENTESLIMGEPEDEYTTIQAGQATGELV
;
A
#
# COMPACT_ATOMS: atom_id res chain seq x y z
N MET A 1 1.56 12.88 -10.88
CA MET A 1 2.15 13.58 -9.70
C MET A 1 2.88 12.53 -8.88
N ILE A 2 4.20 12.68 -8.66
CA ILE A 2 5.02 11.72 -7.90
C ILE A 2 5.09 12.18 -6.44
N PRO A 3 4.72 11.34 -5.46
CA PRO A 3 4.78 11.70 -4.05
C PRO A 3 6.21 11.77 -3.53
N THR A 4 6.40 12.50 -2.43
CA THR A 4 7.71 12.64 -1.77
C THR A 4 8.13 11.32 -1.10
N LYS A 5 9.43 10.97 -1.21
CA LYS A 5 10.00 9.79 -0.57
C LYS A 5 10.01 9.89 0.96
N LEU A 6 9.99 8.72 1.60
CA LEU A 6 10.07 8.55 3.05
C LEU A 6 11.46 8.93 3.60
N LYS A 7 11.46 9.43 4.83
CA LYS A 7 12.65 9.70 5.63
C LYS A 7 12.53 9.01 6.99
N LYS A 8 13.64 8.70 7.62
CA LYS A 8 13.63 8.18 9.00
C LYS A 8 12.86 9.13 9.92
N GLY A 9 12.00 8.55 10.75
CA GLY A 9 11.08 9.28 11.62
C GLY A 9 9.68 9.49 11.03
N ASP A 10 9.49 9.28 9.72
CA ASP A 10 8.19 9.39 9.07
C ASP A 10 7.22 8.30 9.54
N THR A 11 5.93 8.59 9.44
CA THR A 11 4.85 7.69 9.82
C THR A 11 4.23 7.04 8.60
N ILE A 12 4.07 5.72 8.65
CA ILE A 12 3.34 4.92 7.69
C ILE A 12 1.92 4.70 8.22
N GLY A 13 0.92 5.17 7.48
CA GLY A 13 -0.49 4.91 7.75
C GLY A 13 -0.91 3.56 7.17
N VAL A 14 -1.50 2.70 7.99
CA VAL A 14 -2.01 1.40 7.54
C VAL A 14 -3.54 1.44 7.50
N ILE A 15 -4.11 1.10 6.36
CA ILE A 15 -5.55 1.12 6.10
C ILE A 15 -6.03 -0.24 5.61
N ALA A 16 -7.32 -0.52 5.79
CA ALA A 16 -7.98 -1.74 5.34
C ALA A 16 -9.12 -1.42 4.35
N PRO A 17 -8.79 -1.02 3.10
CA PRO A 17 -9.83 -0.67 2.12
C PRO A 17 -10.57 -1.89 1.57
N SER A 18 -10.04 -3.08 1.77
CA SER A 18 -10.62 -4.38 1.47
C SER A 18 -10.92 -5.15 2.76
N ASN A 19 -10.32 -6.31 2.99
CA ASN A 19 -10.55 -7.08 4.21
C ASN A 19 -9.87 -6.45 5.44
N TYR A 20 -10.50 -6.60 6.61
CA TYR A 20 -10.00 -6.13 7.91
C TYR A 20 -8.86 -7.00 8.45
N ILE A 21 -8.19 -6.56 9.52
CA ILE A 21 -7.18 -7.35 10.22
C ILE A 21 -7.86 -8.37 11.12
N GLU A 22 -7.74 -9.64 10.77
CA GLU A 22 -8.23 -10.77 11.55
C GLU A 22 -7.22 -11.20 12.60
N LYS A 23 -7.68 -12.05 13.54
CA LYS A 23 -6.82 -12.58 14.60
C LYS A 23 -5.60 -13.34 14.03
N ASP A 24 -5.81 -14.09 12.96
CA ASP A 24 -4.76 -14.90 12.31
C ASP A 24 -3.75 -14.05 11.52
N ASP A 25 -4.06 -12.79 11.27
CA ASP A 25 -3.14 -11.84 10.65
C ASP A 25 -2.14 -11.25 11.64
N LEU A 26 -2.44 -11.27 12.96
CA LEU A 26 -1.72 -10.49 13.97
C LEU A 26 -0.23 -10.83 14.06
N GLU A 27 0.16 -12.08 13.83
CA GLU A 27 1.58 -12.46 13.81
C GLU A 27 2.35 -11.69 12.72
N TYR A 28 1.84 -11.71 11.49
CA TYR A 28 2.45 -11.00 10.36
C TYR A 28 2.41 -9.48 10.53
N ILE A 29 1.30 -8.97 11.07
CA ILE A 29 1.14 -7.53 11.31
C ILE A 29 2.16 -7.05 12.36
N ASN A 30 2.31 -7.76 13.48
CA ASN A 30 3.28 -7.43 14.52
C ASN A 30 4.72 -7.53 14.01
N ALA A 31 5.05 -8.55 13.21
CA ALA A 31 6.34 -8.67 12.56
C ALA A 31 6.62 -7.48 11.62
N SER A 32 5.62 -7.06 10.83
CA SER A 32 5.73 -5.90 9.94
C SER A 32 5.88 -4.57 10.71
N ILE A 33 5.21 -4.40 11.84
CA ILE A 33 5.40 -3.25 12.73
C ILE A 33 6.86 -3.22 13.22
N ALA A 34 7.35 -4.33 13.80
CA ALA A 34 8.71 -4.41 14.32
C ALA A 34 9.76 -4.11 13.23
N LEU A 35 9.52 -4.61 12.01
CA LEU A 35 10.41 -4.38 10.87
C LEU A 35 10.45 -2.90 10.46
N MET A 36 9.30 -2.22 10.40
CA MET A 36 9.22 -0.80 10.07
C MET A 36 9.84 0.08 11.17
N GLU A 37 9.59 -0.24 12.44
CA GLU A 37 10.18 0.48 13.57
C GLU A 37 11.71 0.30 13.64
N ALA A 38 12.21 -0.90 13.40
CA ALA A 38 13.66 -1.17 13.29
C ALA A 38 14.30 -0.38 12.13
N SER A 39 13.54 -0.05 11.09
CA SER A 39 13.98 0.78 9.96
C SER A 39 13.89 2.28 10.23
N GLY A 40 13.37 2.66 11.40
CA GLY A 40 13.23 4.04 11.84
C GLY A 40 11.93 4.71 11.40
N PHE A 41 10.91 3.96 10.99
CA PHE A 41 9.57 4.48 10.69
C PHE A 41 8.63 4.27 11.87
N LYS A 42 7.59 5.10 11.94
CA LYS A 42 6.45 4.92 12.84
C LYS A 42 5.30 4.28 12.09
N VAL A 43 4.44 3.55 12.78
CA VAL A 43 3.24 2.94 12.21
C VAL A 43 2.00 3.48 12.90
N LYS A 44 0.99 3.86 12.12
CA LYS A 44 -0.29 4.36 12.62
C LYS A 44 -1.42 3.69 11.84
N PHE A 45 -2.36 3.11 12.56
CA PHE A 45 -3.49 2.41 11.96
C PHE A 45 -4.69 3.31 11.78
N GLY A 46 -5.42 3.12 10.69
CA GLY A 46 -6.75 3.66 10.52
C GLY A 46 -7.70 3.16 11.61
N LYS A 47 -8.75 3.92 11.84
CA LYS A 47 -9.69 3.66 12.94
C LYS A 47 -10.44 2.33 12.78
N TYR A 48 -10.71 1.93 11.54
CA TYR A 48 -11.60 0.83 11.21
C TYR A 48 -10.91 -0.43 10.72
N VAL A 49 -9.55 -0.49 10.76
CA VAL A 49 -8.77 -1.62 10.22
C VAL A 49 -9.02 -2.95 10.93
N PHE A 50 -9.53 -2.93 12.16
CA PHE A 50 -9.88 -4.11 12.96
C PHE A 50 -11.39 -4.34 13.04
N GLU A 51 -12.21 -3.50 12.41
CA GLU A 51 -13.66 -3.60 12.53
C GLU A 51 -14.22 -4.56 11.48
N ASP A 52 -14.95 -5.56 11.95
CA ASP A 52 -15.75 -6.46 11.13
C ASP A 52 -17.22 -6.35 11.49
N THR A 53 -18.05 -5.93 10.53
CA THR A 53 -19.51 -5.86 10.66
C THR A 53 -20.23 -6.58 9.52
N LEU A 54 -19.48 -7.03 8.50
CA LEU A 54 -20.03 -7.63 7.28
C LEU A 54 -19.49 -9.05 7.02
N GLY A 55 -18.59 -9.58 7.89
CA GLY A 55 -17.93 -10.88 7.74
C GLY A 55 -16.64 -10.86 6.93
N TYR A 56 -16.26 -9.69 6.37
CA TYR A 56 -15.01 -9.46 5.64
C TYR A 56 -14.40 -8.09 5.97
N GLY A 57 -15.12 -7.25 6.68
CA GLY A 57 -14.70 -5.91 7.08
C GLY A 57 -15.87 -5.06 7.53
N THR A 58 -15.69 -3.76 7.50
CA THR A 58 -16.74 -2.77 7.84
C THR A 58 -17.32 -2.12 6.59
N SER A 59 -18.30 -1.21 6.77
CA SER A 59 -18.99 -0.57 5.65
C SER A 59 -18.04 0.21 4.72
N PRO A 60 -18.39 0.34 3.42
CA PRO A 60 -17.57 1.07 2.45
C PRO A 60 -17.23 2.50 2.89
N GLU A 61 -18.18 3.20 3.52
CA GLU A 61 -18.00 4.56 4.03
C GLU A 61 -16.91 4.64 5.10
N LYS A 62 -16.88 3.68 6.02
CA LYS A 62 -15.87 3.63 7.08
C LYS A 62 -14.49 3.29 6.53
N ARG A 63 -14.42 2.36 5.59
CA ARG A 63 -13.15 2.01 4.91
C ARG A 63 -12.60 3.21 4.13
N ALA A 64 -13.47 3.92 3.41
CA ALA A 64 -13.09 5.15 2.71
C ALA A 64 -12.71 6.29 3.69
N ALA A 65 -13.35 6.36 4.87
CA ALA A 65 -12.97 7.33 5.89
C ALA A 65 -11.53 7.13 6.36
N ASP A 66 -11.05 5.88 6.48
CA ASP A 66 -9.65 5.60 6.79
C ASP A 66 -8.70 5.98 5.63
N ILE A 67 -9.13 5.80 4.37
CA ILE A 67 -8.38 6.29 3.21
C ILE A 67 -8.24 7.82 3.28
N ASN A 68 -9.37 8.53 3.42
CA ASN A 68 -9.41 9.98 3.49
C ASN A 68 -8.59 10.53 4.68
N TRP A 69 -8.70 9.88 5.86
CA TRP A 69 -7.87 10.19 7.01
C TRP A 69 -6.39 10.06 6.70
N ALA A 70 -5.95 8.95 6.11
CA ALA A 70 -4.54 8.70 5.86
C ALA A 70 -3.91 9.76 4.94
N PHE A 71 -4.68 10.28 3.97
CA PHE A 71 -4.22 11.37 3.12
C PHE A 71 -4.21 12.73 3.83
N THR A 72 -5.13 13.00 4.76
CA THR A 72 -5.22 14.29 5.45
C THR A 72 -4.37 14.40 6.71
N ASP A 73 -4.06 13.30 7.38
CA ASP A 73 -3.25 13.29 8.59
C ASP A 73 -1.82 13.78 8.30
N GLY A 74 -1.44 14.91 8.91
CA GLY A 74 -0.15 15.56 8.66
C GLY A 74 1.08 14.74 9.09
N GLU A 75 0.91 13.74 9.97
CA GLU A 75 1.98 12.85 10.41
C GLU A 75 2.24 11.73 9.39
N VAL A 76 1.19 11.22 8.76
CA VAL A 76 1.28 10.14 7.76
C VAL A 76 1.97 10.64 6.49
N LYS A 77 3.04 9.95 6.06
CA LYS A 77 3.83 10.27 4.84
C LYS A 77 3.71 9.21 3.75
N ALA A 78 3.43 7.97 4.13
CA ALA A 78 3.09 6.90 3.20
C ALA A 78 1.89 6.11 3.73
N ILE A 79 1.14 5.50 2.82
CA ILE A 79 -0.06 4.73 3.11
C ILE A 79 0.16 3.31 2.58
N MET A 80 -0.11 2.32 3.41
CA MET A 80 -0.09 0.92 3.00
C MET A 80 -1.45 0.27 3.25
N CYS A 81 -1.96 -0.41 2.22
CA CYS A 81 -3.10 -1.31 2.39
C CYS A 81 -2.65 -2.52 3.21
N VAL A 82 -3.49 -2.98 4.16
CA VAL A 82 -3.09 -4.04 5.08
C VAL A 82 -3.03 -5.41 4.41
N LYS A 83 -4.06 -5.75 3.64
CA LYS A 83 -4.18 -6.96 2.81
C LYS A 83 -5.22 -6.75 1.71
N GLY A 84 -5.35 -7.69 0.80
CA GLY A 84 -6.40 -7.72 -0.22
C GLY A 84 -7.73 -8.26 0.32
N GLY A 85 -8.61 -8.62 -0.60
CA GLY A 85 -9.96 -9.15 -0.38
C GLY A 85 -10.72 -9.17 -1.70
N GLU A 86 -12.00 -8.76 -1.71
CA GLU A 86 -12.85 -8.90 -2.90
C GLU A 86 -13.72 -7.69 -3.22
N ASP A 87 -13.82 -6.67 -2.35
CA ASP A 87 -14.84 -5.64 -2.48
C ASP A 87 -14.36 -4.20 -2.19
N SER A 88 -13.08 -3.94 -2.34
CA SER A 88 -12.52 -2.60 -2.16
C SER A 88 -13.12 -1.58 -3.14
N ASN A 89 -13.57 -2.02 -4.31
CA ASN A 89 -14.23 -1.18 -5.30
C ASN A 89 -15.50 -0.49 -4.76
N THR A 90 -16.16 -1.06 -3.75
CA THR A 90 -17.35 -0.46 -3.14
C THR A 90 -17.03 0.83 -2.36
N THR A 91 -15.77 1.09 -2.05
CA THR A 91 -15.35 2.31 -1.35
C THR A 91 -15.16 3.52 -2.28
N LEU A 92 -15.10 3.30 -3.60
CA LEU A 92 -14.68 4.30 -4.59
C LEU A 92 -15.52 5.58 -4.56
N ASP A 93 -16.83 5.47 -4.34
CA ASP A 93 -17.75 6.62 -4.33
C ASP A 93 -17.63 7.49 -3.06
N TYR A 94 -16.95 6.98 -2.02
CA TYR A 94 -16.76 7.67 -0.74
C TYR A 94 -15.37 8.28 -0.56
N ILE A 95 -14.47 8.10 -1.56
CA ILE A 95 -13.12 8.66 -1.55
C ILE A 95 -13.16 10.13 -1.99
N ASP A 96 -12.55 11.01 -1.21
CA ASP A 96 -12.39 12.43 -1.55
C ASP A 96 -11.15 12.65 -2.43
N TYR A 97 -11.31 12.47 -3.73
CA TYR A 97 -10.24 12.62 -4.72
C TYR A 97 -9.70 14.05 -4.81
N GLU A 98 -10.54 15.07 -4.59
CA GLU A 98 -10.09 16.46 -4.61
C GLU A 98 -9.21 16.80 -3.40
N MET A 99 -9.47 16.18 -2.27
CA MET A 99 -8.60 16.27 -1.10
C MET A 99 -7.27 15.55 -1.34
N ILE A 100 -7.29 14.36 -1.97
CA ILE A 100 -6.08 13.59 -2.30
C ILE A 100 -5.14 14.39 -3.20
N LYS A 101 -5.66 15.10 -4.21
CA LYS A 101 -4.86 16.00 -5.06
C LYS A 101 -4.08 17.04 -4.27
N LYS A 102 -4.63 17.52 -3.16
CA LYS A 102 -4.01 18.55 -2.30
C LYS A 102 -3.00 17.96 -1.31
N HIS A 103 -3.07 16.66 -1.06
CA HIS A 103 -2.25 15.95 -0.07
C HIS A 103 -1.59 14.70 -0.68
N PRO A 104 -0.77 14.85 -1.75
CA PRO A 104 -0.17 13.71 -2.42
C PRO A 104 0.77 12.94 -1.50
N LYS A 105 0.52 11.63 -1.33
CA LYS A 105 1.33 10.71 -0.52
C LYS A 105 1.57 9.42 -1.27
N ILE A 106 2.61 8.68 -0.89
CA ILE A 106 2.79 7.31 -1.31
C ILE A 106 1.57 6.50 -0.87
N ILE A 107 0.98 5.72 -1.80
CA ILE A 107 0.01 4.69 -1.48
C ILE A 107 0.40 3.40 -2.17
N CYS A 108 0.48 2.30 -1.40
CA CYS A 108 0.97 1.00 -1.86
C CYS A 108 0.03 -0.12 -1.43
N GLY A 109 -0.18 -1.06 -2.36
CA GLY A 109 -0.97 -2.27 -2.15
C GLY A 109 -1.02 -3.10 -3.43
N PHE A 110 -1.68 -4.25 -3.41
CA PHE A 110 -1.92 -5.08 -4.58
C PHE A 110 -3.20 -5.92 -4.42
N SER A 111 -3.46 -6.80 -5.38
CA SER A 111 -4.67 -7.63 -5.40
C SER A 111 -5.92 -6.74 -5.50
N ASP A 112 -6.95 -6.97 -4.71
CA ASP A 112 -8.20 -6.21 -4.70
C ASP A 112 -7.98 -4.69 -4.52
N ASN A 113 -6.95 -4.29 -3.75
CA ASN A 113 -6.62 -2.86 -3.58
C ASN A 113 -6.26 -2.15 -4.90
N THR A 114 -5.99 -2.88 -5.97
CA THR A 114 -5.66 -2.31 -7.29
C THR A 114 -6.80 -1.42 -7.80
N SER A 115 -8.05 -1.74 -7.50
CA SER A 115 -9.20 -0.89 -7.84
C SER A 115 -9.09 0.51 -7.23
N ILE A 116 -8.62 0.61 -5.97
CA ILE A 116 -8.40 1.88 -5.28
C ILE A 116 -7.22 2.64 -5.89
N LEU A 117 -6.10 1.93 -6.13
CA LEU A 117 -4.88 2.53 -6.69
C LEU A 117 -5.16 3.13 -8.06
N ASN A 118 -5.83 2.39 -8.95
CA ASN A 118 -6.18 2.84 -10.29
C ASN A 118 -7.16 4.01 -10.25
N ALA A 119 -8.18 3.96 -9.39
CA ALA A 119 -9.15 5.05 -9.27
C ALA A 119 -8.50 6.35 -8.74
N ILE A 120 -7.60 6.26 -7.76
CA ILE A 120 -6.83 7.41 -7.27
C ILE A 120 -5.94 7.95 -8.39
N HIS A 121 -5.20 7.09 -9.09
CA HIS A 121 -4.36 7.51 -10.20
C HIS A 121 -5.15 8.25 -11.28
N GLU A 122 -6.21 7.63 -11.79
CA GLU A 122 -7.04 8.16 -12.87
C GLU A 122 -7.69 9.51 -12.51
N LYS A 123 -8.26 9.60 -11.31
CA LYS A 123 -9.00 10.80 -10.90
C LYS A 123 -8.10 11.94 -10.39
N THR A 124 -6.86 11.66 -9.96
CA THR A 124 -6.00 12.67 -9.32
C THR A 124 -4.69 12.92 -10.05
N GLY A 125 -4.23 12.00 -10.91
CA GLY A 125 -2.90 12.01 -11.50
C GLY A 125 -1.78 11.68 -10.50
N LEU A 126 -2.11 11.19 -9.29
CA LEU A 126 -1.13 10.73 -8.32
C LEU A 126 -0.55 9.39 -8.79
N VAL A 127 0.77 9.26 -8.80
CA VAL A 127 1.43 7.97 -9.00
C VAL A 127 1.15 7.10 -7.78
N THR A 128 0.51 5.96 -8.01
CA THR A 128 0.22 4.92 -7.02
C THR A 128 1.11 3.73 -7.25
N TYR A 129 1.26 2.85 -6.26
CA TYR A 129 2.25 1.80 -6.32
C TYR A 129 1.59 0.43 -6.14
N HIS A 130 1.66 -0.40 -7.19
CA HIS A 130 1.32 -1.81 -7.10
C HIS A 130 2.50 -2.55 -6.48
N GLY A 131 2.40 -2.88 -5.20
CA GLY A 131 3.49 -3.44 -4.40
C GLY A 131 2.99 -4.11 -3.12
N PRO A 132 3.86 -4.50 -2.20
CA PRO A 132 3.48 -5.29 -1.04
C PRO A 132 2.40 -4.60 -0.20
N THR A 133 1.48 -5.40 0.35
CA THR A 133 0.63 -4.98 1.46
C THR A 133 1.42 -5.01 2.76
N PHE A 134 0.90 -4.35 3.80
CA PHE A 134 1.57 -4.32 5.10
C PHE A 134 1.76 -5.73 5.70
N LYS A 135 0.77 -6.60 5.56
CA LYS A 135 0.86 -8.02 5.97
C LYS A 135 1.95 -8.77 5.18
N SER A 136 2.09 -8.51 3.88
CA SER A 136 3.00 -9.27 3.03
C SER A 136 4.46 -8.84 3.09
N LEU A 137 4.80 -7.79 3.85
CA LEU A 137 6.18 -7.38 4.03
C LEU A 137 7.07 -8.47 4.64
N THR A 138 6.49 -9.29 5.50
CA THR A 138 7.19 -10.35 6.25
C THR A 138 6.77 -11.77 5.86
N SER A 139 5.76 -11.93 4.99
CA SER A 139 5.23 -13.23 4.62
C SER A 139 6.09 -14.00 3.62
N TRP A 140 7.12 -13.39 3.05
CA TRP A 140 8.03 -14.02 2.10
C TRP A 140 9.41 -14.21 2.75
N GLU A 141 9.89 -15.46 2.76
CA GLU A 141 11.12 -15.88 3.46
C GLU A 141 12.37 -15.08 3.06
N THR A 142 12.44 -14.59 1.83
CA THR A 142 13.61 -13.85 1.33
C THR A 142 13.72 -12.41 1.85
N GLY A 143 12.66 -11.87 2.44
CA GLY A 143 12.56 -10.44 2.78
C GLY A 143 12.57 -9.52 1.56
N TYR A 144 12.34 -10.05 0.35
CA TYR A 144 12.39 -9.31 -0.90
C TYR A 144 11.39 -8.14 -0.93
N ALA A 145 10.15 -8.39 -0.55
CA ALA A 145 9.09 -7.38 -0.53
C ALA A 145 9.49 -6.14 0.30
N TYR A 146 10.04 -6.38 1.49
CA TYR A 146 10.54 -5.31 2.34
C TYR A 146 11.74 -4.57 1.74
N LYS A 147 12.73 -5.29 1.19
CA LYS A 147 13.90 -4.66 0.53
C LYS A 147 13.46 -3.75 -0.61
N GLN A 148 12.52 -4.19 -1.44
CA GLN A 148 11.98 -3.39 -2.54
C GLN A 148 11.18 -2.18 -2.04
N PHE A 149 10.43 -2.33 -0.96
CA PHE A 149 9.74 -1.22 -0.32
C PHE A 149 10.74 -0.12 0.10
N ILE A 150 11.83 -0.48 0.78
CA ILE A 150 12.85 0.48 1.23
C ILE A 150 13.54 1.15 0.03
N LYS A 151 13.97 0.38 -0.96
CA LYS A 151 14.60 0.91 -2.18
C LYS A 151 13.71 1.91 -2.90
N THR A 152 12.44 1.56 -3.09
CA THR A 152 11.50 2.37 -3.86
C THR A 152 11.10 3.64 -3.11
N PHE A 153 10.85 3.55 -1.82
CA PHE A 153 10.21 4.64 -1.08
C PHE A 153 11.13 5.44 -0.17
N ALA A 154 12.26 4.88 0.27
CA ALA A 154 13.16 5.55 1.21
C ALA A 154 14.58 5.82 0.66
N GLU A 155 15.01 5.09 -0.38
CA GLU A 155 16.31 5.31 -1.01
C GLU A 155 16.18 6.10 -2.32
N ASN A 156 17.26 6.77 -2.74
CA ASN A 156 17.31 7.52 -4.00
C ASN A 156 17.70 6.63 -5.20
N THR A 157 17.27 5.38 -5.19
CA THR A 157 17.50 4.46 -6.30
C THR A 157 16.28 4.41 -7.21
N GLU A 158 16.48 4.62 -8.50
CA GLU A 158 15.49 4.25 -9.50
C GLU A 158 15.48 2.72 -9.55
N SER A 159 14.54 2.08 -8.86
CA SER A 159 14.40 0.64 -8.95
C SER A 159 13.30 0.29 -9.93
N LEU A 160 13.68 -0.15 -11.11
CA LEU A 160 12.83 -1.02 -11.90
C LEU A 160 12.81 -2.37 -11.18
N ILE A 161 11.62 -2.83 -10.80
CA ILE A 161 11.45 -4.11 -10.12
C ILE A 161 11.59 -5.22 -11.18
N MET A 162 12.79 -5.73 -11.26
CA MET A 162 13.05 -7.03 -11.87
C MET A 162 13.09 -8.03 -10.71
N GLY A 163 12.64 -9.26 -10.89
CA GLY A 163 12.68 -10.30 -9.86
C GLY A 163 14.03 -10.44 -9.13
N GLU A 164 14.13 -11.36 -8.20
CA GLU A 164 15.41 -11.60 -7.50
C GLU A 164 16.48 -11.99 -8.52
N PRO A 165 17.74 -11.49 -8.37
CA PRO A 165 18.83 -11.82 -9.29
C PRO A 165 19.16 -13.32 -9.37
N GLU A 166 18.72 -14.08 -8.38
CA GLU A 166 18.94 -15.53 -8.23
C GLU A 166 17.86 -16.36 -8.92
N ASP A 167 16.75 -15.72 -9.37
CA ASP A 167 15.69 -16.40 -10.09
C ASP A 167 16.14 -16.77 -11.50
N GLU A 168 15.96 -18.03 -11.89
CA GLU A 168 16.20 -18.46 -13.27
C GLU A 168 14.97 -18.08 -14.15
N TYR A 169 15.20 -17.17 -15.10
CA TYR A 169 14.19 -16.77 -16.06
C TYR A 169 14.43 -17.39 -17.42
N THR A 170 13.40 -17.97 -18.03
CA THR A 170 13.45 -18.43 -19.40
C THR A 170 12.72 -17.45 -20.30
N THR A 171 13.42 -16.85 -21.25
CA THR A 171 12.81 -16.00 -22.27
C THR A 171 12.08 -16.86 -23.28
N ILE A 172 10.74 -16.80 -23.29
CA ILE A 172 9.91 -17.52 -24.27
C ILE A 172 9.94 -16.79 -25.61
N GLN A 173 9.84 -15.46 -25.58
CA GLN A 173 9.92 -14.61 -26.78
C GLN A 173 10.58 -13.29 -26.39
N ALA A 174 11.68 -12.97 -27.07
CA ALA A 174 12.33 -11.68 -26.92
C ALA A 174 11.52 -10.59 -27.62
N GLY A 175 11.46 -9.41 -27.00
CA GLY A 175 10.76 -8.25 -27.57
C GLY A 175 10.95 -7.01 -26.71
N GLN A 176 10.48 -5.89 -27.22
CA GLN A 176 10.43 -4.60 -26.54
C GLN A 176 9.05 -3.99 -26.75
N ALA A 177 8.48 -3.45 -25.69
CA ALA A 177 7.22 -2.72 -25.71
C ALA A 177 7.34 -1.44 -24.89
N THR A 178 6.56 -0.42 -25.26
CA THR A 178 6.42 0.82 -24.52
C THR A 178 4.95 1.05 -24.27
N GLY A 179 4.59 1.35 -23.02
CA GLY A 179 3.20 1.60 -22.61
C GLY A 179 3.14 2.15 -21.19
N GLU A 180 1.95 2.57 -20.81
CA GLU A 180 1.65 2.95 -19.43
C GLU A 180 1.29 1.69 -18.64
N LEU A 181 1.83 1.58 -17.40
CA LEU A 181 1.47 0.53 -16.47
C LEU A 181 0.18 0.93 -15.73
N VAL A 182 -0.83 0.13 -15.82
CA VAL A 182 -2.14 0.29 -15.16
C VAL A 182 -2.49 -0.93 -14.32
#